data_edf477c389738de7ba7b3254b0bc95a0
#
_entry.id   edf477c389738de7ba7b3254b0bc95a0
#
_cell.length_a   1.000
_cell.length_b   1.000
_cell.length_c   1.000
_cell.angle_alpha   90.00
_cell.angle_beta   90.00
_cell.angle_gamma   90.00
#
_symmetry.space_group_name_H-M   'P 1'
#
loop_
_entity.id
_entity.type
_entity.pdbx_description
1 polymer ?
#
loop_
_entity_poly.entity_id
_entity_poly.type
_entity_poly.pdbx_seq_one_letter_code
_entity_poly.pdbx_strand_id
1 'polypeptide(L)'
;MKPLTVMTAHASAPPAEGGVAADFSAETWWLSLIKAVFIVAFLIVSVIMAIWTERRVLGRMQTRPGPNVNGFLGIPQLIADAAKLIMKEDFWLRGAEKFIYILAPVIAAFSAFMIYAVIPFGPQVSILGHSTPLQLTDFPVAALYVLAVTGFGVYGIILGGWSTHSTYPLLGAVRSAAQVISYELSMSLSMLTVFLASGTMSTSGIVAAQERVWWGLAMIPSLLIYVVSMVGEVNRLPFDLPEAEGELVAGHMVEYSSMKFAWYYLGEYINMFNVSAMCTTLFLGGWRSFVLASFWPGANSGWWPMLWFVAKVWAVMLFMIWTRATLVRIRYDHFMKLGWKFLIPVSLTWFVLVTVVRAYRAFSGGSTRVLLLVLAVVFLVAMTILFLLPDGGREEDRPEGASGADEDSEDDVVAPDEEFDAFADGFPVPPPPGQRLPPSPRTRRAAVATAAAGATTAPSSATSDQEGTDD
;
A
#
# COMPACT_ATOMS: atom_id res chain seq x y z
N MET A 1 43.10 34.98 -27.88
CA MET A 1 42.24 33.84 -27.57
C MET A 1 42.76 33.20 -26.29
N LYS A 2 42.14 33.49 -25.13
CA LYS A 2 42.44 32.82 -23.85
C LYS A 2 41.52 31.60 -23.73
N PRO A 3 41.99 30.40 -23.33
CA PRO A 3 41.14 29.26 -23.12
C PRO A 3 40.25 29.49 -21.88
N LEU A 4 38.95 29.20 -22.04
CA LEU A 4 37.99 29.11 -20.94
C LEU A 4 38.42 27.98 -20.00
N THR A 5 38.98 28.35 -18.86
CA THR A 5 39.18 27.43 -17.74
C THR A 5 37.83 27.17 -17.12
N VAL A 6 37.27 25.99 -17.40
CA VAL A 6 36.09 25.48 -16.69
C VAL A 6 36.50 25.35 -15.23
N MET A 7 36.04 26.28 -14.41
CA MET A 7 36.11 26.19 -12.96
C MET A 7 35.18 25.01 -12.53
N THR A 8 35.74 23.84 -12.37
CA THR A 8 35.16 22.80 -11.54
C THR A 8 35.21 23.29 -10.10
N ALA A 9 34.22 24.05 -9.70
CA ALA A 9 33.95 24.31 -8.30
C ALA A 9 33.49 23.00 -7.66
N HIS A 10 34.45 22.17 -7.24
CA HIS A 10 34.24 21.26 -6.14
C HIS A 10 34.02 22.16 -4.89
N ALA A 11 32.78 22.58 -4.70
CA ALA A 11 32.33 22.99 -3.37
C ALA A 11 32.25 21.71 -2.52
N SER A 12 33.41 21.28 -2.03
CA SER A 12 33.48 20.39 -0.88
C SER A 12 32.87 21.19 0.28
N ALA A 13 31.56 20.99 0.52
CA ALA A 13 31.00 21.32 1.82
C ALA A 13 31.93 20.64 2.85
N PRO A 14 32.37 21.35 3.91
CA PRO A 14 33.19 20.72 4.93
C PRO A 14 32.43 19.49 5.43
N PRO A 15 33.11 18.34 5.60
CA PRO A 15 32.46 17.18 6.20
C PRO A 15 31.88 17.64 7.52
N ALA A 16 30.56 17.40 7.72
CA ALA A 16 29.93 17.67 8.99
C ALA A 16 30.69 16.85 10.03
N GLU A 17 31.48 17.53 10.85
CA GLU A 17 32.23 16.93 11.94
C GLU A 17 31.21 16.22 12.85
N GLY A 18 31.10 14.91 12.78
CA GLY A 18 30.28 14.12 13.69
C GLY A 18 29.54 12.90 13.17
N GLY A 19 29.48 12.67 11.86
CA GLY A 19 28.82 11.50 11.32
C GLY A 19 29.72 10.70 10.40
N VAL A 20 30.48 9.76 10.96
CA VAL A 20 31.25 8.81 10.14
C VAL A 20 30.25 7.91 9.40
N ALA A 21 30.21 8.01 8.06
CA ALA A 21 29.53 7.01 7.23
C ALA A 21 30.08 5.62 7.58
N ALA A 22 29.25 4.59 7.41
CA ALA A 22 29.64 3.22 7.76
C ALA A 22 30.94 2.85 7.04
N ASP A 23 31.96 2.44 7.80
CA ASP A 23 33.24 2.00 7.28
C ASP A 23 33.32 0.48 7.23
N PHE A 24 33.42 -0.08 6.02
CA PHE A 24 33.49 -1.51 5.74
C PHE A 24 34.93 -1.99 5.45
N SER A 25 35.95 -1.15 5.64
CA SER A 25 37.34 -1.45 5.27
C SER A 25 37.93 -2.64 6.02
N ALA A 26 37.47 -2.91 7.24
CA ALA A 26 37.92 -4.03 8.09
C ALA A 26 36.97 -5.24 8.00
N GLU A 27 36.02 -5.27 7.05
CA GLU A 27 35.04 -6.34 6.98
C GLU A 27 35.58 -7.59 6.29
N THR A 28 35.32 -8.73 6.89
CA THR A 28 35.68 -10.05 6.36
C THR A 28 34.43 -10.78 5.86
N TRP A 29 34.54 -11.61 4.82
CA TRP A 29 33.40 -12.30 4.18
C TRP A 29 32.55 -13.13 5.16
N TRP A 30 33.13 -13.73 6.19
CA TRP A 30 32.40 -14.52 7.18
C TRP A 30 31.55 -13.62 8.12
N LEU A 31 31.99 -12.39 8.41
CA LEU A 31 31.23 -11.40 9.15
C LEU A 31 29.98 -10.95 8.36
N SER A 32 30.13 -10.70 7.07
CA SER A 32 28.99 -10.39 6.19
C SER A 32 28.00 -11.55 6.15
N LEU A 33 28.47 -12.81 6.13
CA LEU A 33 27.60 -13.98 6.20
C LEU A 33 26.84 -14.06 7.53
N ILE A 34 27.52 -13.84 8.67
CA ILE A 34 26.87 -13.82 10.00
C ILE A 34 25.80 -12.72 10.06
N LYS A 35 26.10 -11.52 9.57
CA LYS A 35 25.13 -10.43 9.50
C LYS A 35 23.92 -10.78 8.63
N ALA A 36 24.14 -11.38 7.47
CA ALA A 36 23.05 -11.82 6.58
C ALA A 36 22.14 -12.85 7.27
N VAL A 37 22.72 -13.88 7.89
CA VAL A 37 21.96 -14.87 8.65
C VAL A 37 21.22 -14.23 9.82
N PHE A 38 21.85 -13.30 10.55
CA PHE A 38 21.22 -12.56 11.63
C PHE A 38 20.02 -11.75 11.14
N ILE A 39 20.13 -11.02 10.02
CA ILE A 39 19.04 -10.23 9.44
C ILE A 39 17.87 -11.13 9.07
N VAL A 40 18.12 -12.25 8.38
CA VAL A 40 17.05 -13.19 8.00
C VAL A 40 16.37 -13.77 9.25
N ALA A 41 17.14 -14.22 10.24
CA ALA A 41 16.59 -14.74 11.49
C ALA A 41 15.80 -13.67 12.25
N PHE A 42 16.33 -12.45 12.33
CA PHE A 42 15.67 -11.31 12.96
C PHE A 42 14.31 -11.01 12.29
N LEU A 43 14.27 -10.99 10.96
CA LEU A 43 13.02 -10.74 10.21
C LEU A 43 11.99 -11.83 10.45
N ILE A 44 12.36 -13.10 10.37
CA ILE A 44 11.44 -14.21 10.61
C ILE A 44 10.87 -14.15 12.04
N VAL A 45 11.72 -13.93 13.05
CA VAL A 45 11.29 -13.79 14.44
C VAL A 45 10.38 -12.55 14.61
N SER A 46 10.75 -11.44 13.97
CA SER A 46 9.96 -10.20 14.02
C SER A 46 8.58 -10.38 13.39
N VAL A 47 8.45 -11.09 12.27
CA VAL A 47 7.15 -11.41 11.66
C VAL A 47 6.28 -12.26 12.60
N ILE A 48 6.85 -13.30 13.21
CA ILE A 48 6.12 -14.13 14.19
C ILE A 48 5.61 -13.25 15.35
N MET A 49 6.47 -12.38 15.88
CA MET A 49 6.09 -11.46 16.96
C MET A 49 5.07 -10.41 16.51
N ALA A 50 5.16 -9.94 15.26
CA ALA A 50 4.18 -8.98 14.71
C ALA A 50 2.78 -9.58 14.61
N ILE A 51 2.65 -10.80 14.08
CA ILE A 51 1.38 -11.51 14.00
C ILE A 51 0.78 -11.73 15.40
N TRP A 52 1.61 -12.10 16.38
CA TRP A 52 1.17 -12.25 17.76
C TRP A 52 0.68 -10.92 18.36
N THR A 53 1.48 -9.87 18.18
CA THR A 53 1.17 -8.53 18.69
C THR A 53 -0.11 -8.01 18.07
N GLU A 54 -0.27 -8.15 16.76
CA GLU A 54 -1.46 -7.75 16.02
C GLU A 54 -2.71 -8.45 16.58
N ARG A 55 -2.72 -9.77 16.65
CA ARG A 55 -3.86 -10.54 17.20
C ARG A 55 -4.19 -10.14 18.64
N ARG A 56 -3.18 -9.81 19.44
CA ARG A 56 -3.36 -9.44 20.86
C ARG A 56 -3.84 -8.01 21.02
N VAL A 57 -3.27 -7.07 20.28
CA VAL A 57 -3.67 -5.66 20.31
C VAL A 57 -5.10 -5.51 19.79
N LEU A 58 -5.41 -6.08 18.61
CA LEU A 58 -6.76 -6.07 18.06
C LEU A 58 -7.78 -6.74 19.00
N GLY A 59 -7.43 -7.88 19.60
CA GLY A 59 -8.28 -8.55 20.56
C GLY A 59 -8.65 -7.64 21.74
N ARG A 60 -7.66 -6.96 22.33
CA ARG A 60 -7.88 -6.02 23.44
C ARG A 60 -8.71 -4.81 23.02
N MET A 61 -8.48 -4.26 21.84
CA MET A 61 -9.26 -3.13 21.32
C MET A 61 -10.72 -3.53 21.07
N GLN A 62 -10.97 -4.79 20.70
CA GLN A 62 -12.30 -5.36 20.51
C GLN A 62 -12.90 -5.95 21.79
N THR A 63 -12.35 -5.65 22.98
CA THR A 63 -12.79 -6.15 24.30
C THR A 63 -12.81 -7.68 24.43
N ARG A 64 -11.97 -8.39 23.66
CA ARG A 64 -11.81 -9.85 23.73
C ARG A 64 -10.37 -10.24 24.06
N PRO A 65 -10.14 -11.36 24.79
CA PRO A 65 -8.79 -11.85 24.99
C PRO A 65 -8.20 -12.30 23.64
N GLY A 66 -6.96 -11.84 23.34
CA GLY A 66 -6.20 -12.36 22.22
C GLY A 66 -5.69 -13.79 22.48
N PRO A 67 -4.75 -14.33 21.70
CA PRO A 67 -4.16 -15.64 21.93
C PRO A 67 -3.65 -15.78 23.35
N ASN A 68 -4.19 -16.73 24.11
CA ASN A 68 -3.90 -16.92 25.54
C ASN A 68 -3.67 -18.38 25.91
N VAL A 69 -4.11 -19.32 25.08
CA VAL A 69 -3.99 -20.76 25.29
C VAL A 69 -2.80 -21.30 24.48
N ASN A 70 -2.26 -22.45 24.81
CA ASN A 70 -1.06 -23.08 24.27
C ASN A 70 0.26 -22.39 24.66
N GLY A 71 0.76 -22.70 25.84
CA GLY A 71 2.03 -22.23 26.38
C GLY A 71 2.01 -20.79 26.88
N PHE A 72 3.21 -20.22 27.06
CA PHE A 72 3.34 -18.88 27.62
C PHE A 72 2.74 -17.84 26.66
N LEU A 73 1.69 -17.17 27.09
CA LEU A 73 1.00 -16.09 26.37
C LEU A 73 0.50 -16.46 24.94
N GLY A 74 0.37 -17.76 24.61
CA GLY A 74 -0.09 -18.21 23.31
C GLY A 74 0.94 -18.05 22.16
N ILE A 75 2.22 -17.82 22.45
CA ILE A 75 3.28 -17.70 21.42
C ILE A 75 3.48 -19.00 20.64
N PRO A 76 3.50 -20.21 21.27
CA PRO A 76 3.65 -21.45 20.51
C PRO A 76 2.55 -21.71 19.49
N GLN A 77 1.38 -21.08 19.62
CA GLN A 77 0.31 -21.17 18.63
C GLN A 77 0.76 -20.69 17.24
N LEU A 78 1.61 -19.66 17.17
CA LEU A 78 2.12 -19.13 15.90
C LEU A 78 3.07 -20.10 15.20
N ILE A 79 3.88 -20.81 16.01
CA ILE A 79 4.76 -21.87 15.49
C ILE A 79 3.90 -23.02 14.93
N ALA A 80 2.83 -23.38 15.64
CA ALA A 80 1.89 -24.37 15.17
C ALA A 80 1.15 -23.92 13.88
N ASP A 81 0.77 -22.64 13.78
CA ASP A 81 0.17 -22.08 12.56
C ASP A 81 1.15 -22.13 11.38
N ALA A 82 2.43 -21.83 11.60
CA ALA A 82 3.47 -21.96 10.57
C ALA A 82 3.70 -23.42 10.17
N ALA A 83 3.80 -24.33 11.13
CA ALA A 83 3.93 -25.76 10.88
C ALA A 83 2.73 -26.31 10.09
N LYS A 84 1.51 -25.89 10.42
CA LYS A 84 0.31 -26.24 9.68
C LYS A 84 0.38 -25.81 8.21
N LEU A 85 0.89 -24.60 7.91
CA LEU A 85 1.07 -24.15 6.53
C LEU A 85 2.08 -25.01 5.77
N ILE A 86 3.17 -25.42 6.42
CA ILE A 86 4.18 -26.30 5.81
C ILE A 86 3.61 -27.70 5.52
N MET A 87 2.79 -28.23 6.44
CA MET A 87 2.22 -29.57 6.34
C MET A 87 0.93 -29.62 5.51
N LYS A 88 0.36 -28.46 5.14
CA LYS A 88 -0.85 -28.38 4.34
C LYS A 88 -0.61 -28.92 2.93
N GLU A 89 -1.60 -29.63 2.38
CA GLU A 89 -1.55 -30.14 1.01
C GLU A 89 -1.33 -28.99 0.01
N ASP A 90 -0.35 -29.20 -0.87
CA ASP A 90 -0.04 -28.29 -1.96
C ASP A 90 -0.70 -28.79 -3.24
N PHE A 91 -1.65 -28.04 -3.75
CA PHE A 91 -2.34 -28.39 -4.99
C PHE A 91 -1.82 -27.56 -6.18
N TRP A 92 -1.96 -28.15 -7.36
CA TRP A 92 -1.60 -27.55 -8.62
C TRP A 92 -2.83 -27.21 -9.44
N LEU A 93 -2.97 -25.98 -9.81
CA LEU A 93 -4.03 -25.53 -10.70
C LEU A 93 -3.78 -26.09 -12.10
N ARG A 94 -4.76 -26.79 -12.70
CA ARG A 94 -4.59 -27.44 -14.02
C ARG A 94 -4.30 -26.48 -15.15
N GLY A 95 -4.78 -25.23 -15.09
CA GLY A 95 -4.61 -24.21 -16.09
C GLY A 95 -3.42 -23.28 -15.84
N ALA A 96 -2.76 -23.33 -14.68
CA ALA A 96 -1.71 -22.37 -14.31
C ALA A 96 -0.37 -22.65 -15.00
N GLU A 97 0.32 -21.57 -15.35
CA GLU A 97 1.71 -21.63 -15.82
C GLU A 97 2.65 -21.94 -14.67
N LYS A 98 3.04 -23.20 -14.53
CA LYS A 98 3.77 -23.74 -13.36
C LYS A 98 5.03 -22.96 -12.99
N PHE A 99 5.82 -22.51 -13.97
CA PHE A 99 7.06 -21.78 -13.71
C PHE A 99 6.77 -20.41 -13.08
N ILE A 100 5.86 -19.63 -13.67
CA ILE A 100 5.51 -18.30 -13.17
C ILE A 100 4.76 -18.41 -11.83
N TYR A 101 3.90 -19.42 -11.69
CA TYR A 101 3.15 -19.69 -10.46
C TYR A 101 4.02 -19.95 -9.22
N ILE A 102 5.21 -20.56 -9.40
CA ILE A 102 6.19 -20.72 -8.31
C ILE A 102 7.06 -19.47 -8.16
N LEU A 103 7.47 -18.87 -9.28
CA LEU A 103 8.41 -17.76 -9.30
C LEU A 103 7.81 -16.50 -8.65
N ALA A 104 6.52 -16.26 -8.84
CA ALA A 104 5.85 -15.05 -8.37
C ALA A 104 5.94 -14.85 -6.83
N PRO A 105 5.56 -15.81 -5.97
CA PRO A 105 5.71 -15.65 -4.51
C PRO A 105 7.18 -15.56 -4.08
N VAL A 106 8.10 -16.20 -4.80
CA VAL A 106 9.54 -16.09 -4.53
C VAL A 106 10.05 -14.68 -4.80
N ILE A 107 9.65 -14.06 -5.93
CA ILE A 107 10.00 -12.67 -6.26
C ILE A 107 9.48 -11.73 -5.16
N ALA A 108 8.22 -11.85 -4.77
CA ALA A 108 7.61 -10.99 -3.76
C ALA A 108 8.31 -11.09 -2.39
N ALA A 109 8.59 -12.31 -1.92
CA ALA A 109 9.26 -12.49 -0.65
C ALA A 109 10.75 -12.11 -0.72
N PHE A 110 11.45 -12.49 -1.78
CA PHE A 110 12.88 -12.21 -1.94
C PHE A 110 13.17 -10.71 -1.99
N SER A 111 12.36 -9.93 -2.73
CA SER A 111 12.47 -8.47 -2.76
C SER A 111 12.32 -7.87 -1.36
N ALA A 112 11.39 -8.36 -0.56
CA ALA A 112 11.19 -7.88 0.80
C ALA A 112 12.43 -8.12 1.70
N PHE A 113 13.08 -9.29 1.60
CA PHE A 113 14.33 -9.57 2.35
C PHE A 113 15.50 -8.68 1.90
N MET A 114 15.63 -8.44 0.60
CA MET A 114 16.75 -7.69 0.03
C MET A 114 16.84 -6.24 0.52
N ILE A 115 15.72 -5.61 0.85
CA ILE A 115 15.68 -4.24 1.35
C ILE A 115 16.49 -4.09 2.63
N TYR A 116 16.46 -5.08 3.51
CA TYR A 116 17.20 -5.03 4.78
C TYR A 116 18.72 -5.08 4.65
N ALA A 117 19.25 -5.40 3.48
CA ALA A 117 20.68 -5.34 3.23
C ALA A 117 21.30 -3.94 3.44
N VAL A 118 20.51 -2.89 3.17
CA VAL A 118 20.97 -1.49 3.26
C VAL A 118 20.41 -0.73 4.46
N ILE A 119 19.62 -1.38 5.31
CA ILE A 119 19.05 -0.72 6.50
C ILE A 119 20.06 -0.76 7.64
N PRO A 120 20.44 0.39 8.23
CA PRO A 120 21.41 0.47 9.29
C PRO A 120 20.75 0.22 10.66
N PHE A 121 21.17 -0.84 11.35
CA PHE A 121 20.71 -1.14 12.72
C PHE A 121 21.44 -0.36 13.80
N GLY A 122 22.68 0.10 13.51
CA GLY A 122 23.49 0.79 14.51
C GLY A 122 24.81 1.30 13.97
N PRO A 123 25.60 1.99 14.82
CA PRO A 123 26.92 2.46 14.50
C PRO A 123 27.93 1.31 14.41
N GLN A 124 29.19 1.65 14.32
CA GLN A 124 30.27 0.68 14.38
C GLN A 124 30.37 0.01 15.76
N VAL A 125 30.46 -1.30 15.76
CA VAL A 125 30.58 -2.14 16.95
C VAL A 125 31.71 -3.17 16.73
N SER A 126 32.41 -3.54 17.80
CA SER A 126 33.39 -4.63 17.73
C SER A 126 32.71 -5.98 17.88
N ILE A 127 32.80 -6.83 16.87
CA ILE A 127 32.33 -8.23 16.89
C ILE A 127 33.57 -9.14 16.77
N LEU A 128 33.82 -9.98 17.77
CA LEU A 128 34.97 -10.88 17.80
C LEU A 128 36.32 -10.20 17.53
N GLY A 129 36.50 -8.94 17.99
CA GLY A 129 37.71 -8.16 17.80
C GLY A 129 37.81 -7.36 16.48
N HIS A 130 36.86 -7.53 15.57
CA HIS A 130 36.76 -6.75 14.33
C HIS A 130 35.75 -5.60 14.46
N SER A 131 36.16 -4.38 14.12
CA SER A 131 35.27 -3.22 14.07
C SER A 131 34.44 -3.30 12.79
N THR A 132 33.10 -3.34 12.92
CA THR A 132 32.20 -3.46 11.78
C THR A 132 30.90 -2.66 12.04
N PRO A 133 30.30 -1.99 11.03
CA PRO A 133 28.99 -1.35 11.19
C PRO A 133 27.91 -2.39 11.31
N LEU A 134 26.86 -2.11 12.08
CA LEU A 134 25.66 -2.96 12.18
C LEU A 134 24.75 -2.78 10.95
N GLN A 135 25.31 -3.01 9.77
CA GLN A 135 24.65 -2.92 8.47
C GLN A 135 25.34 -3.95 7.56
N LEU A 136 24.62 -4.55 6.61
CA LEU A 136 25.21 -5.52 5.72
C LEU A 136 26.02 -4.83 4.62
N THR A 137 25.46 -3.80 4.00
CA THR A 137 26.13 -2.97 2.98
C THR A 137 25.58 -1.55 2.99
N ASP A 138 26.41 -0.60 2.61
CA ASP A 138 26.01 0.78 2.35
C ASP A 138 26.72 1.29 1.10
N PHE A 139 25.99 2.04 0.28
CA PHE A 139 26.52 2.66 -0.92
C PHE A 139 25.84 3.99 -1.18
N PRO A 140 26.45 4.89 -1.99
CA PRO A 140 25.98 6.27 -2.14
C PRO A 140 24.51 6.44 -2.56
N VAL A 141 23.92 5.42 -3.17
CA VAL A 141 22.53 5.41 -3.67
C VAL A 141 21.65 4.35 -2.99
N ALA A 142 21.99 3.99 -1.75
CA ALA A 142 21.31 2.93 -1.00
C ALA A 142 19.78 3.13 -0.91
N ALA A 143 19.32 4.37 -0.74
CA ALA A 143 17.90 4.65 -0.69
C ALA A 143 17.18 4.46 -2.04
N LEU A 144 17.84 4.71 -3.17
CA LEU A 144 17.27 4.39 -4.49
C LEU A 144 17.21 2.88 -4.74
N TYR A 145 18.17 2.13 -4.20
CA TYR A 145 18.12 0.67 -4.23
C TYR A 145 16.87 0.15 -3.53
N VAL A 146 16.51 0.70 -2.37
CA VAL A 146 15.27 0.33 -1.67
C VAL A 146 14.06 0.53 -2.58
N LEU A 147 13.91 1.70 -3.20
CA LEU A 147 12.82 1.99 -4.13
C LEU A 147 12.80 1.05 -5.35
N ALA A 148 13.95 0.74 -5.92
CA ALA A 148 14.04 -0.18 -7.04
C ALA A 148 13.62 -1.61 -6.67
N VAL A 149 13.98 -2.06 -5.47
CA VAL A 149 13.65 -3.41 -4.98
C VAL A 149 12.18 -3.52 -4.57
N THR A 150 11.59 -2.47 -4.00
CA THR A 150 10.14 -2.43 -3.71
C THR A 150 9.33 -2.51 -5.01
N GLY A 151 9.67 -1.68 -6.01
CA GLY A 151 9.05 -1.74 -7.34
C GLY A 151 9.22 -3.10 -8.02
N PHE A 152 10.37 -3.78 -7.84
CA PHE A 152 10.55 -5.14 -8.33
C PHE A 152 9.59 -6.15 -7.65
N GLY A 153 9.27 -5.96 -6.38
CA GLY A 153 8.31 -6.78 -5.65
C GLY A 153 6.90 -6.77 -6.24
N VAL A 154 6.50 -5.67 -6.88
CA VAL A 154 5.19 -5.55 -7.54
C VAL A 154 5.02 -6.57 -8.67
N TYR A 155 6.10 -6.91 -9.40
CA TYR A 155 6.05 -7.96 -10.41
C TYR A 155 5.65 -9.32 -9.82
N GLY A 156 6.05 -9.61 -8.57
CA GLY A 156 5.62 -10.83 -7.89
C GLY A 156 4.10 -10.90 -7.74
N ILE A 157 3.44 -9.79 -7.45
CA ILE A 157 1.98 -9.71 -7.33
C ILE A 157 1.29 -9.84 -8.69
N ILE A 158 1.78 -9.10 -9.71
CA ILE A 158 1.19 -9.12 -11.06
C ILE A 158 1.31 -10.52 -11.69
N LEU A 159 2.52 -11.10 -11.64
CA LEU A 159 2.78 -12.42 -12.19
C LEU A 159 1.99 -13.51 -11.43
N GLY A 160 1.80 -13.32 -10.12
CA GLY A 160 0.97 -14.21 -9.30
C GLY A 160 -0.47 -14.27 -9.79
N GLY A 161 -1.09 -13.11 -9.98
CA GLY A 161 -2.46 -13.05 -10.52
C GLY A 161 -2.58 -13.55 -11.96
N TRP A 162 -1.59 -13.22 -12.80
CA TRP A 162 -1.60 -13.66 -14.21
C TRP A 162 -1.47 -15.19 -14.35
N SER A 163 -0.56 -15.80 -13.59
CA SER A 163 -0.24 -17.23 -13.73
C SER A 163 -1.40 -18.18 -13.46
N THR A 164 -2.43 -17.72 -12.77
CA THR A 164 -3.59 -18.53 -12.34
C THR A 164 -4.65 -18.72 -13.43
N HIS A 165 -4.64 -17.87 -14.47
CA HIS A 165 -5.69 -17.83 -15.50
C HIS A 165 -7.12 -17.68 -14.97
N SER A 166 -7.27 -17.16 -13.75
CA SER A 166 -8.55 -16.85 -13.12
C SER A 166 -8.79 -15.33 -13.12
N THR A 167 -10.05 -14.92 -13.28
CA THR A 167 -10.42 -13.49 -13.36
C THR A 167 -10.25 -12.76 -12.03
N TYR A 168 -10.59 -13.40 -10.91
CA TYR A 168 -10.49 -12.78 -9.59
C TYR A 168 -9.06 -12.47 -9.17
N PRO A 169 -8.10 -13.41 -9.23
CA PRO A 169 -6.70 -13.13 -8.94
C PRO A 169 -6.09 -12.07 -9.87
N LEU A 170 -6.44 -12.08 -11.15
CA LEU A 170 -5.94 -11.09 -12.10
C LEU A 170 -6.45 -9.67 -11.75
N LEU A 171 -7.74 -9.51 -11.47
CA LEU A 171 -8.30 -8.23 -11.06
C LEU A 171 -7.68 -7.75 -9.73
N GLY A 172 -7.50 -8.66 -8.75
CA GLY A 172 -6.83 -8.36 -7.49
C GLY A 172 -5.39 -7.90 -7.68
N ALA A 173 -4.64 -8.59 -8.55
CA ALA A 173 -3.25 -8.24 -8.88
C ALA A 173 -3.13 -6.86 -9.54
N VAL A 174 -3.99 -6.55 -10.52
CA VAL A 174 -3.99 -5.25 -11.22
C VAL A 174 -4.38 -4.12 -10.25
N ARG A 175 -5.38 -4.31 -9.40
CA ARG A 175 -5.74 -3.33 -8.37
C ARG A 175 -4.60 -3.09 -7.38
N SER A 176 -3.94 -4.15 -6.91
CA SER A 176 -2.79 -4.05 -6.01
C SER A 176 -1.62 -3.32 -6.67
N ALA A 177 -1.29 -3.66 -7.91
CA ALA A 177 -0.22 -2.99 -8.64
C ALA A 177 -0.50 -1.50 -8.85
N ALA A 178 -1.72 -1.14 -9.26
CA ALA A 178 -2.12 0.26 -9.42
C ALA A 178 -2.03 1.04 -8.09
N GLN A 179 -2.41 0.41 -6.98
CA GLN A 179 -2.28 0.98 -5.64
C GLN A 179 -0.82 1.23 -5.29
N VAL A 180 0.02 0.19 -5.32
CA VAL A 180 1.44 0.28 -4.92
C VAL A 180 2.17 1.32 -5.77
N ILE A 181 2.06 1.29 -7.11
CA ILE A 181 2.72 2.25 -8.01
C ILE A 181 2.31 3.70 -7.69
N SER A 182 1.01 3.94 -7.42
CA SER A 182 0.52 5.29 -7.13
C SER A 182 1.07 5.85 -5.82
N TYR A 183 1.14 5.02 -4.78
CA TYR A 183 1.63 5.45 -3.47
C TYR A 183 3.14 5.43 -3.36
N GLU A 184 3.84 4.55 -4.08
CA GLU A 184 5.29 4.57 -4.21
C GLU A 184 5.78 5.90 -4.80
N LEU A 185 5.05 6.47 -5.77
CA LEU A 185 5.40 7.78 -6.35
C LEU A 185 5.33 8.91 -5.30
N SER A 186 4.29 8.96 -4.47
CA SER A 186 4.18 9.97 -3.42
C SER A 186 5.17 9.74 -2.28
N MET A 187 5.46 8.49 -1.94
CA MET A 187 6.46 8.09 -0.96
C MET A 187 7.86 8.50 -1.42
N SER A 188 8.21 8.21 -2.67
CA SER A 188 9.52 8.56 -3.25
C SER A 188 9.75 10.08 -3.28
N LEU A 189 8.73 10.89 -3.60
CA LEU A 189 8.81 12.36 -3.54
C LEU A 189 9.04 12.85 -2.11
N SER A 190 8.39 12.24 -1.12
CA SER A 190 8.63 12.57 0.29
C SER A 190 10.04 12.20 0.74
N MET A 191 10.58 11.07 0.29
CA MET A 191 11.97 10.64 0.56
C MET A 191 12.98 11.58 -0.11
N LEU A 192 12.72 12.03 -1.34
CA LEU A 192 13.56 13.00 -2.07
C LEU A 192 13.77 14.32 -1.28
N THR A 193 12.77 14.79 -0.55
CA THR A 193 12.93 15.98 0.31
C THR A 193 13.96 15.75 1.41
N VAL A 194 14.01 14.55 1.98
CA VAL A 194 14.98 14.16 3.01
C VAL A 194 16.38 14.02 2.38
N PHE A 195 16.50 13.41 1.19
CA PHE A 195 17.79 13.30 0.48
C PHE A 195 18.35 14.67 0.14
N LEU A 196 17.49 15.58 -0.31
CA LEU A 196 17.88 16.96 -0.56
C LEU A 196 18.36 17.65 0.73
N ALA A 197 17.72 17.42 1.86
CA ALA A 197 18.08 18.01 3.13
C ALA A 197 19.38 17.44 3.72
N SER A 198 19.55 16.11 3.67
CA SER A 198 20.76 15.44 4.16
C SER A 198 21.98 15.62 3.25
N GLY A 199 21.74 15.84 1.92
CA GLY A 199 22.80 15.93 0.91
C GLY A 199 23.40 14.58 0.53
N THR A 200 22.80 13.46 0.95
CA THR A 200 23.24 12.09 0.66
C THR A 200 22.05 11.17 0.50
N MET A 201 22.20 10.09 -0.28
CA MET A 201 21.22 8.99 -0.42
C MET A 201 21.69 7.70 0.29
N SER A 202 22.88 7.73 0.92
CA SER A 202 23.34 6.65 1.78
C SER A 202 22.49 6.62 3.05
N THR A 203 22.02 5.45 3.43
CA THR A 203 21.16 5.29 4.62
C THR A 203 21.88 5.61 5.91
N SER A 204 23.15 5.22 6.05
CA SER A 204 23.99 5.58 7.20
C SER A 204 24.29 7.09 7.23
N GLY A 205 24.56 7.68 6.07
CA GLY A 205 24.79 9.13 5.92
C GLY A 205 23.57 9.98 6.28
N ILE A 206 22.37 9.52 5.94
CA ILE A 206 21.11 10.19 6.32
C ILE A 206 20.94 10.20 7.84
N VAL A 207 21.21 9.07 8.50
CA VAL A 207 21.15 9.00 9.97
C VAL A 207 22.23 9.87 10.62
N ALA A 208 23.45 9.92 10.04
CA ALA A 208 24.52 10.79 10.48
C ALA A 208 24.11 12.27 10.40
N ALA A 209 23.45 12.70 9.32
CA ALA A 209 22.97 14.07 9.13
C ALA A 209 21.89 14.49 10.15
N GLN A 210 21.24 13.55 10.84
CA GLN A 210 20.20 13.78 11.86
C GLN A 210 20.77 13.94 13.29
N GLU A 211 22.02 14.33 13.43
CA GLU A 211 22.66 14.44 14.75
C GLU A 211 21.97 15.47 15.67
N ARG A 212 21.60 16.62 15.12
CA ARG A 212 21.03 17.72 15.92
C ARG A 212 19.51 17.69 16.03
N VAL A 213 18.84 17.35 14.95
CA VAL A 213 17.36 17.36 14.88
C VAL A 213 16.89 16.24 13.96
N TRP A 214 15.88 15.53 14.36
CA TRP A 214 15.21 14.55 13.51
C TRP A 214 14.51 15.24 12.33
N TRP A 215 14.68 14.72 11.13
CA TRP A 215 14.00 15.25 9.95
C TRP A 215 12.48 15.21 10.06
N GLY A 216 11.92 14.26 10.82
CA GLY A 216 10.49 14.19 11.08
C GLY A 216 9.93 15.44 11.78
N LEU A 217 10.71 16.09 12.66
CA LEU A 217 10.33 17.35 13.30
C LEU A 217 10.54 18.55 12.39
N ALA A 218 11.62 18.53 11.59
CA ALA A 218 11.94 19.63 10.68
C ALA A 218 11.06 19.64 9.42
N MET A 219 10.57 18.47 8.99
CA MET A 219 9.81 18.24 7.75
C MET A 219 8.53 17.46 8.01
N ILE A 220 7.67 18.00 8.90
CA ILE A 220 6.37 17.37 9.25
C ILE A 220 5.53 17.04 8.01
N PRO A 221 5.39 17.90 6.97
CA PRO A 221 4.62 17.53 5.78
C PRO A 221 5.17 16.30 5.06
N SER A 222 6.51 16.17 4.91
CA SER A 222 7.12 14.96 4.33
C SER A 222 6.81 13.72 5.15
N LEU A 223 6.90 13.81 6.48
CA LEU A 223 6.58 12.71 7.37
C LEU A 223 5.13 12.27 7.22
N LEU A 224 4.18 13.23 7.18
CA LEU A 224 2.75 12.91 7.03
C LEU A 224 2.46 12.25 5.67
N ILE A 225 3.02 12.78 4.57
CA ILE A 225 2.91 12.16 3.25
C ILE A 225 3.48 10.74 3.27
N TYR A 226 4.67 10.57 3.86
CA TYR A 226 5.29 9.26 3.98
C TYR A 226 4.44 8.28 4.78
N VAL A 227 3.89 8.70 5.92
CA VAL A 227 3.04 7.86 6.79
C VAL A 227 1.78 7.39 6.06
N VAL A 228 1.11 8.27 5.31
CA VAL A 228 -0.05 7.87 4.51
C VAL A 228 0.36 6.92 3.38
N SER A 229 1.44 7.24 2.67
CA SER A 229 1.93 6.43 1.54
C SER A 229 2.41 5.05 1.98
N MET A 230 3.11 4.93 3.11
CA MET A 230 3.60 3.63 3.60
C MET A 230 2.47 2.66 3.93
N VAL A 231 1.34 3.15 4.48
CA VAL A 231 0.18 2.29 4.74
C VAL A 231 -0.47 1.84 3.43
N GLY A 232 -0.51 2.73 2.43
CA GLY A 232 -1.01 2.41 1.08
C GLY A 232 -0.14 1.41 0.33
N GLU A 233 1.18 1.47 0.48
CA GLU A 233 2.12 0.57 -0.19
C GLU A 233 2.08 -0.86 0.36
N VAL A 234 1.86 -1.01 1.66
CA VAL A 234 1.80 -2.33 2.31
C VAL A 234 0.42 -2.98 2.20
N ASN A 235 -0.53 -2.38 1.49
CA ASN A 235 -1.88 -2.91 1.32
C ASN A 235 -2.61 -3.23 2.65
N ARG A 236 -2.36 -2.45 3.71
CA ARG A 236 -3.01 -2.63 5.01
C ARG A 236 -4.18 -1.67 5.22
N LEU A 237 -5.17 -2.09 6.01
CA LEU A 237 -6.27 -1.22 6.41
C LEU A 237 -5.75 0.14 6.93
N PRO A 238 -6.34 1.26 6.48
CA PRO A 238 -7.60 1.43 5.77
C PRO A 238 -7.55 1.19 4.25
N PHE A 239 -6.40 0.85 3.66
CA PHE A 239 -6.15 0.75 2.22
C PHE A 239 -6.01 -0.70 1.74
N ASP A 240 -6.64 -1.65 2.42
CA ASP A 240 -6.65 -3.07 2.07
C ASP A 240 -7.67 -3.36 0.95
N LEU A 241 -7.31 -2.95 -0.26
CA LEU A 241 -8.16 -3.08 -1.44
C LEU A 241 -7.91 -4.37 -2.24
N PRO A 242 -6.68 -4.91 -2.27
CA PRO A 242 -6.40 -6.13 -3.00
C PRO A 242 -7.02 -7.38 -2.38
N GLU A 243 -7.06 -7.45 -1.04
CA GLU A 243 -7.61 -8.58 -0.29
C GLU A 243 -9.12 -8.48 -0.07
N ALA A 244 -9.73 -7.35 -0.43
CA ALA A 244 -11.14 -7.05 -0.18
C ALA A 244 -12.05 -8.29 -0.20
N GLU A 245 -12.17 -8.97 0.95
CA GLU A 245 -12.91 -10.25 1.08
C GLU A 245 -14.34 -10.18 0.51
N GLY A 246 -15.00 -9.03 0.65
CA GLY A 246 -16.34 -8.82 0.12
C GLY A 246 -16.42 -8.59 -1.40
N GLU A 247 -15.30 -8.27 -2.09
CA GLU A 247 -15.28 -7.97 -3.51
C GLU A 247 -14.47 -9.00 -4.34
N LEU A 248 -13.30 -9.40 -3.85
CA LEU A 248 -12.30 -10.20 -4.58
C LEU A 248 -11.88 -11.48 -3.85
N VAL A 249 -12.56 -11.85 -2.77
CA VAL A 249 -12.30 -13.03 -1.91
C VAL A 249 -10.96 -12.92 -1.17
N ALA A 250 -9.81 -13.01 -1.85
CA ALA A 250 -8.47 -12.80 -1.31
C ALA A 250 -7.51 -12.26 -2.40
N GLY A 251 -8.05 -11.61 -3.42
CA GLY A 251 -7.26 -10.97 -4.48
C GLY A 251 -6.32 -11.94 -5.19
N HIS A 252 -5.05 -11.54 -5.36
CA HIS A 252 -4.04 -12.31 -6.08
C HIS A 252 -3.64 -13.64 -5.38
N MET A 253 -3.95 -13.79 -4.10
CA MET A 253 -3.59 -14.98 -3.31
C MET A 253 -4.66 -16.09 -3.34
N VAL A 254 -5.84 -15.87 -3.94
CA VAL A 254 -6.99 -16.79 -3.91
C VAL A 254 -6.61 -18.24 -4.27
N GLU A 255 -5.85 -18.40 -5.33
CA GLU A 255 -5.50 -19.70 -5.89
C GLU A 255 -4.22 -20.32 -5.29
N TYR A 256 -3.60 -19.63 -4.33
CA TYR A 256 -2.37 -20.11 -3.69
C TYR A 256 -2.67 -20.88 -2.41
N SER A 257 -1.94 -21.97 -2.18
CA SER A 257 -2.06 -22.81 -0.99
C SER A 257 -0.69 -23.15 -0.40
N SER A 258 -0.70 -23.66 0.84
CA SER A 258 0.49 -24.21 1.50
C SER A 258 1.64 -23.18 1.57
N MET A 259 2.85 -23.61 1.25
CA MET A 259 4.05 -22.77 1.30
C MET A 259 4.03 -21.59 0.34
N LYS A 260 3.37 -21.71 -0.81
CA LYS A 260 3.26 -20.60 -1.78
C LYS A 260 2.48 -19.43 -1.21
N PHE A 261 1.38 -19.71 -0.54
CA PHE A 261 0.62 -18.70 0.22
C PHE A 261 1.45 -18.13 1.38
N ALA A 262 2.19 -18.99 2.12
CA ALA A 262 3.03 -18.55 3.22
C ALA A 262 4.13 -17.56 2.78
N TRP A 263 4.71 -17.73 1.58
CA TRP A 263 5.71 -16.81 1.04
C TRP A 263 5.14 -15.42 0.76
N TYR A 264 3.94 -15.30 0.20
CA TYR A 264 3.28 -14.00 0.02
C TYR A 264 3.00 -13.32 1.36
N TYR A 265 2.41 -14.05 2.29
CA TYR A 265 2.09 -13.56 3.62
C TYR A 265 3.34 -13.13 4.40
N LEU A 266 4.42 -13.90 4.30
CA LEU A 266 5.71 -13.55 4.88
C LEU A 266 6.26 -12.26 4.25
N GLY A 267 6.24 -12.16 2.92
CA GLY A 267 6.70 -10.98 2.17
C GLY A 267 5.93 -9.72 2.58
N GLU A 268 4.62 -9.81 2.74
CA GLU A 268 3.76 -8.70 3.17
C GLU A 268 4.16 -8.18 4.57
N TYR A 269 4.32 -9.07 5.55
CA TYR A 269 4.76 -8.65 6.88
C TYR A 269 6.18 -8.09 6.90
N ILE A 270 7.11 -8.66 6.12
CA ILE A 270 8.45 -8.10 5.98
C ILE A 270 8.40 -6.71 5.36
N ASN A 271 7.52 -6.46 4.36
CA ASN A 271 7.34 -5.13 3.79
C ASN A 271 6.80 -4.13 4.81
N MET A 272 5.93 -4.53 5.74
CA MET A 272 5.56 -3.66 6.86
C MET A 272 6.78 -3.24 7.70
N PHE A 273 7.69 -4.17 7.98
CA PHE A 273 8.95 -3.86 8.65
C PHE A 273 9.85 -2.98 7.80
N ASN A 274 9.93 -3.21 6.48
CA ASN A 274 10.73 -2.41 5.56
C ASN A 274 10.33 -0.93 5.58
N VAL A 275 9.04 -0.63 5.38
CA VAL A 275 8.56 0.76 5.38
C VAL A 275 8.69 1.40 6.76
N SER A 276 8.52 0.62 7.85
CA SER A 276 8.71 1.08 9.22
C SER A 276 10.19 1.39 9.52
N ALA A 277 11.10 0.55 9.05
CA ALA A 277 12.54 0.75 9.19
C ALA A 277 13.01 1.95 8.36
N MET A 278 12.50 2.12 7.14
CA MET A 278 12.78 3.30 6.31
C MET A 278 12.21 4.58 6.93
N CYS A 279 10.99 4.56 7.48
CA CYS A 279 10.45 5.68 8.26
C CYS A 279 11.37 6.07 9.41
N THR A 280 11.86 5.08 10.13
CA THR A 280 12.76 5.27 11.26
C THR A 280 14.11 5.87 10.82
N THR A 281 14.70 5.37 9.74
CA THR A 281 15.98 5.87 9.22
C THR A 281 15.88 7.29 8.65
N LEU A 282 14.81 7.57 7.92
CA LEU A 282 14.63 8.85 7.22
C LEU A 282 14.15 9.97 8.14
N PHE A 283 13.22 9.70 9.04
CA PHE A 283 12.51 10.73 9.79
C PHE A 283 12.77 10.72 11.29
N LEU A 284 13.00 9.54 11.89
CA LEU A 284 13.12 9.39 13.34
C LEU A 284 14.58 9.26 13.83
N GLY A 285 15.55 9.59 12.99
CA GLY A 285 16.96 9.59 13.36
C GLY A 285 17.61 8.20 13.45
N GLY A 286 17.02 7.18 12.81
CA GLY A 286 17.57 5.81 12.79
C GLY A 286 17.85 5.26 14.19
N TRP A 287 19.07 4.82 14.42
CA TRP A 287 19.54 4.26 15.70
C TRP A 287 19.80 5.32 16.81
N ARG A 288 19.81 6.63 16.49
CA ARG A 288 20.13 7.68 17.46
C ARG A 288 18.95 7.96 18.38
N SER A 289 19.20 7.98 19.70
CA SER A 289 18.23 8.46 20.69
C SER A 289 18.36 9.96 20.87
N PHE A 290 17.27 10.72 20.64
CA PHE A 290 17.29 12.18 20.81
C PHE A 290 17.14 12.58 22.29
N VAL A 291 16.13 12.06 22.95
CA VAL A 291 15.78 12.44 24.32
C VAL A 291 16.72 11.82 25.34
N LEU A 292 17.05 10.53 25.20
CA LEU A 292 17.91 9.84 26.17
C LEU A 292 19.37 10.28 26.08
N ALA A 293 19.85 10.71 24.92
CA ALA A 293 21.22 11.22 24.79
C ALA A 293 21.47 12.46 25.67
N SER A 294 20.43 13.26 25.94
CA SER A 294 20.54 14.43 26.83
C SER A 294 20.72 14.03 28.30
N PHE A 295 20.16 12.89 28.72
CA PHE A 295 20.24 12.42 30.11
C PHE A 295 21.33 11.36 30.33
N TRP A 296 21.70 10.64 29.27
CA TRP A 296 22.65 9.54 29.33
C TRP A 296 23.63 9.60 28.16
N PRO A 297 24.87 10.09 28.37
CA PRO A 297 25.86 10.25 27.29
C PRO A 297 26.24 8.95 26.57
N GLY A 298 26.09 7.80 27.25
CA GLY A 298 26.36 6.46 26.70
C GLY A 298 25.24 5.87 25.83
N ALA A 299 24.09 6.54 25.72
CA ALA A 299 22.91 6.01 25.02
C ALA A 299 23.15 5.73 23.51
N ASN A 300 24.06 6.47 22.88
CA ASN A 300 24.38 6.34 21.45
C ASN A 300 25.69 5.55 21.19
N SER A 301 26.23 4.85 22.19
CA SER A 301 27.46 4.05 22.08
C SER A 301 27.23 2.56 22.25
N GLY A 302 28.07 1.72 21.64
CA GLY A 302 28.02 0.28 21.76
C GLY A 302 26.76 -0.35 21.10
N TRP A 303 26.11 -1.29 21.81
CA TRP A 303 24.94 -2.05 21.31
C TRP A 303 23.59 -1.38 21.58
N TRP A 304 23.54 -0.34 22.40
CA TRP A 304 22.30 0.38 22.73
C TRP A 304 21.59 0.99 21.52
N PRO A 305 22.27 1.57 20.53
CA PRO A 305 21.66 2.10 19.34
C PRO A 305 20.79 1.10 18.58
N MET A 306 21.20 -0.18 18.53
CA MET A 306 20.40 -1.22 17.90
C MET A 306 19.04 -1.40 18.61
N LEU A 307 19.01 -1.34 19.94
CA LEU A 307 17.75 -1.45 20.69
C LEU A 307 16.84 -0.25 20.43
N TRP A 308 17.39 0.96 20.34
CA TRP A 308 16.61 2.16 20.00
C TRP A 308 16.03 2.07 18.60
N PHE A 309 16.80 1.59 17.64
CA PHE A 309 16.33 1.36 16.29
C PHE A 309 15.15 0.38 16.25
N VAL A 310 15.33 -0.79 16.85
CA VAL A 310 14.28 -1.81 16.93
C VAL A 310 13.04 -1.28 17.65
N ALA A 311 13.20 -0.57 18.77
CA ALA A 311 12.07 0.01 19.51
C ALA A 311 11.27 1.01 18.67
N LYS A 312 11.94 1.87 17.87
CA LYS A 312 11.26 2.81 16.98
C LYS A 312 10.55 2.10 15.82
N VAL A 313 11.19 1.11 15.20
CA VAL A 313 10.56 0.29 14.16
C VAL A 313 9.29 -0.35 14.70
N TRP A 314 9.35 -0.94 15.90
CA TRP A 314 8.18 -1.50 16.56
C TRP A 314 7.11 -0.45 16.92
N ALA A 315 7.50 0.76 17.27
CA ALA A 315 6.55 1.84 17.52
C ALA A 315 5.77 2.22 16.26
N VAL A 316 6.44 2.30 15.11
CA VAL A 316 5.79 2.54 13.80
C VAL A 316 4.90 1.35 13.41
N MET A 317 5.36 0.11 13.63
CA MET A 317 4.55 -1.09 13.43
C MET A 317 3.29 -1.10 14.29
N LEU A 318 3.40 -0.75 15.57
CA LEU A 318 2.24 -0.65 16.46
C LEU A 318 1.26 0.43 16.00
N PHE A 319 1.76 1.54 15.46
CA PHE A 319 0.92 2.56 14.84
C PHE A 319 0.13 1.99 13.65
N MET A 320 0.75 1.22 12.75
CA MET A 320 0.05 0.58 11.63
C MET A 320 -1.00 -0.45 12.11
N ILE A 321 -0.70 -1.23 13.16
CA ILE A 321 -1.66 -2.16 13.77
C ILE A 321 -2.84 -1.38 14.39
N TRP A 322 -2.56 -0.24 15.02
CA TRP A 322 -3.58 0.62 15.59
C TRP A 322 -4.50 1.24 14.52
N THR A 323 -3.94 1.74 13.40
CA THR A 323 -4.73 2.27 12.28
C THR A 323 -5.66 1.22 11.68
N ARG A 324 -5.22 -0.03 11.60
CA ARG A 324 -6.06 -1.17 11.18
C ARG A 324 -7.32 -1.35 12.03
N ALA A 325 -7.23 -1.08 13.33
CA ALA A 325 -8.33 -1.26 14.28
C ALA A 325 -9.28 -0.08 14.35
N THR A 326 -8.80 1.14 14.05
CA THR A 326 -9.52 2.39 14.30
C THR A 326 -10.14 2.99 13.05
N LEU A 327 -9.48 2.84 11.89
CA LEU A 327 -9.92 3.47 10.66
C LEU A 327 -10.84 2.55 9.85
N VAL A 328 -11.84 3.16 9.23
CA VAL A 328 -12.76 2.48 8.33
C VAL A 328 -12.08 2.28 6.98
N ARG A 329 -12.36 1.16 6.32
CA ARG A 329 -11.85 0.86 4.98
C ARG A 329 -12.38 1.88 3.96
N ILE A 330 -11.50 2.38 3.11
CA ILE A 330 -11.83 3.33 2.04
C ILE A 330 -12.10 2.55 0.74
N ARG A 331 -13.11 2.99 -0.02
CA ARG A 331 -13.41 2.42 -1.34
C ARG A 331 -12.29 2.73 -2.34
N TYR A 332 -12.06 1.83 -3.31
CA TYR A 332 -10.99 1.94 -4.31
C TYR A 332 -10.97 3.29 -5.04
N ASP A 333 -12.14 3.79 -5.49
CA ASP A 333 -12.24 5.05 -6.22
C ASP A 333 -11.77 6.25 -5.39
N HIS A 334 -12.20 6.32 -4.14
CA HIS A 334 -11.77 7.40 -3.22
C HIS A 334 -10.29 7.30 -2.88
N PHE A 335 -9.77 6.10 -2.75
CA PHE A 335 -8.38 5.85 -2.49
C PHE A 335 -7.48 6.28 -3.67
N MET A 336 -7.84 5.93 -4.91
CA MET A 336 -7.11 6.37 -6.10
C MET A 336 -7.20 7.89 -6.30
N LYS A 337 -8.38 8.50 -6.03
CA LYS A 337 -8.53 9.96 -6.04
C LYS A 337 -7.62 10.62 -5.00
N LEU A 338 -7.52 10.07 -3.79
CA LEU A 338 -6.62 10.57 -2.75
C LEU A 338 -5.16 10.53 -3.20
N GLY A 339 -4.70 9.43 -3.80
CA GLY A 339 -3.32 9.30 -4.32
C GLY A 339 -3.01 10.31 -5.41
N TRP A 340 -3.78 10.28 -6.50
CA TRP A 340 -3.51 11.05 -7.70
C TRP A 340 -3.88 12.53 -7.61
N LYS A 341 -5.05 12.86 -7.02
CA LYS A 341 -5.52 14.24 -6.97
C LYS A 341 -5.00 15.03 -5.76
N PHE A 342 -4.60 14.34 -4.68
CA PHE A 342 -4.16 14.99 -3.46
C PHE A 342 -2.70 14.71 -3.11
N LEU A 343 -2.31 13.44 -2.87
CA LEU A 343 -0.98 13.12 -2.35
C LEU A 343 0.14 13.51 -3.32
N ILE A 344 0.03 13.15 -4.59
CA ILE A 344 1.08 13.42 -5.59
C ILE A 344 1.27 14.92 -5.82
N PRO A 345 0.22 15.75 -6.07
CA PRO A 345 0.40 17.19 -6.20
C PRO A 345 0.95 17.86 -4.95
N VAL A 346 0.50 17.42 -3.76
CA VAL A 346 0.99 17.96 -2.48
C VAL A 346 2.46 17.63 -2.27
N SER A 347 2.86 16.39 -2.49
CA SER A 347 4.25 15.95 -2.33
C SER A 347 5.18 16.64 -3.33
N LEU A 348 4.73 16.82 -4.58
CA LEU A 348 5.49 17.55 -5.61
C LEU A 348 5.67 19.03 -5.24
N THR A 349 4.57 19.69 -4.84
CA THR A 349 4.60 21.11 -4.41
C THR A 349 5.53 21.28 -3.21
N TRP A 350 5.45 20.37 -2.23
CA TRP A 350 6.34 20.39 -1.07
C TRP A 350 7.81 20.17 -1.44
N PHE A 351 8.09 19.22 -2.33
CA PHE A 351 9.44 18.96 -2.84
C PHE A 351 10.03 20.19 -3.53
N VAL A 352 9.27 20.84 -4.43
CA VAL A 352 9.71 22.08 -5.11
C VAL A 352 9.99 23.18 -4.08
N LEU A 353 9.12 23.35 -3.10
CA LEU A 353 9.29 24.33 -2.03
C LEU A 353 10.61 24.12 -1.26
N VAL A 354 10.87 22.90 -0.81
CA VAL A 354 12.12 22.54 -0.11
C VAL A 354 13.34 22.79 -0.99
N THR A 355 13.24 22.45 -2.30
CA THR A 355 14.31 22.68 -3.28
C THR A 355 14.63 24.16 -3.42
N VAL A 356 13.62 25.03 -3.54
CA VAL A 356 13.79 26.48 -3.66
C VAL A 356 14.43 27.07 -2.39
N VAL A 357 13.97 26.64 -1.21
CA VAL A 357 14.58 27.09 0.07
C VAL A 357 16.06 26.72 0.13
N ARG A 358 16.40 25.50 -0.28
CA ARG A 358 17.77 25.01 -0.25
C ARG A 358 18.67 25.76 -1.26
N ALA A 359 18.18 25.94 -2.49
CA ALA A 359 18.85 26.71 -3.52
C ALA A 359 19.11 28.16 -3.07
N TYR A 360 18.09 28.81 -2.50
CA TYR A 360 18.23 30.15 -1.97
C TYR A 360 19.31 30.26 -0.88
N ARG A 361 19.34 29.30 0.05
CA ARG A 361 20.41 29.24 1.09
C ARG A 361 21.80 29.07 0.49
N ALA A 362 21.93 28.26 -0.55
CA ALA A 362 23.21 28.01 -1.21
C ALA A 362 23.75 29.24 -1.96
N PHE A 363 22.86 30.04 -2.60
CA PHE A 363 23.24 31.15 -3.44
C PHE A 363 23.28 32.51 -2.70
N SER A 364 22.37 32.77 -1.74
CA SER A 364 22.19 34.11 -1.19
C SER A 364 22.81 34.32 0.19
N GLY A 365 23.15 33.26 0.93
CA GLY A 365 23.71 33.37 2.29
C GLY A 365 22.87 34.18 3.31
N GLY A 366 21.67 34.63 2.87
CA GLY A 366 20.85 35.61 3.58
C GLY A 366 19.84 34.98 4.57
N SER A 367 19.13 35.87 5.27
CA SER A 367 18.08 35.47 6.21
C SER A 367 16.93 34.78 5.50
N THR A 368 16.76 33.47 5.75
CA THR A 368 15.75 32.64 5.13
C THR A 368 14.35 32.78 5.76
N ARG A 369 14.20 33.60 6.82
CA ARG A 369 12.91 33.71 7.56
C ARG A 369 11.77 34.24 6.70
N VAL A 370 12.01 35.32 5.96
CA VAL A 370 11.02 35.94 5.08
C VAL A 370 10.66 34.99 3.92
N LEU A 371 11.66 34.37 3.31
CA LEU A 371 11.46 33.39 2.25
C LEU A 371 10.60 32.20 2.75
N LEU A 372 10.93 31.66 3.93
CA LEU A 372 10.16 30.56 4.53
C LEU A 372 8.71 30.94 4.82
N LEU A 373 8.47 32.18 5.29
CA LEU A 373 7.10 32.68 5.51
C LEU A 373 6.33 32.80 4.19
N VAL A 374 6.92 33.40 3.16
CA VAL A 374 6.28 33.53 1.85
C VAL A 374 5.98 32.16 1.26
N LEU A 375 6.93 31.23 1.31
CA LEU A 375 6.74 29.88 0.79
C LEU A 375 5.72 29.07 1.61
N ALA A 376 5.65 29.26 2.93
CA ALA A 376 4.62 28.63 3.76
C ALA A 376 3.23 29.16 3.41
N VAL A 377 3.09 30.46 3.14
CA VAL A 377 1.83 31.06 2.69
C VAL A 377 1.44 30.52 1.31
N VAL A 378 2.37 30.46 0.36
CA VAL A 378 2.14 29.92 -0.99
C VAL A 378 1.71 28.45 -0.90
N PHE A 379 2.38 27.65 -0.06
CA PHE A 379 2.00 26.25 0.15
C PHE A 379 0.60 26.12 0.75
N LEU A 380 0.28 26.92 1.77
CA LEU A 380 -1.06 26.96 2.37
C LEU A 380 -2.13 27.34 1.36
N VAL A 381 -1.89 28.36 0.54
CA VAL A 381 -2.81 28.80 -0.52
C VAL A 381 -2.97 27.72 -1.57
N ALA A 382 -1.89 27.09 -2.03
CA ALA A 382 -1.93 25.99 -2.98
C ALA A 382 -2.73 24.79 -2.44
N MET A 383 -2.52 24.43 -1.16
CA MET A 383 -3.29 23.40 -0.48
C MET A 383 -4.78 23.73 -0.36
N THR A 384 -5.09 24.99 -0.04
CA THR A 384 -6.48 25.44 0.05
C THR A 384 -7.18 25.41 -1.32
N ILE A 385 -6.49 25.83 -2.38
CA ILE A 385 -6.99 25.75 -3.75
C ILE A 385 -7.23 24.29 -4.13
N LEU A 386 -6.28 23.40 -3.86
CA LEU A 386 -6.38 21.97 -4.17
C LEU A 386 -7.56 21.31 -3.43
N PHE A 387 -7.82 21.73 -2.18
CA PHE A 387 -8.94 21.24 -1.39
C PHE A 387 -10.30 21.79 -1.85
N LEU A 388 -10.33 23.04 -2.36
CA LEU A 388 -11.52 23.70 -2.85
C LEU A 388 -11.84 23.42 -4.32
N LEU A 389 -10.92 22.81 -5.08
CA LEU A 389 -11.22 22.40 -6.45
C LEU A 389 -12.36 21.39 -6.43
N PRO A 390 -13.50 21.70 -7.05
CA PRO A 390 -14.63 20.77 -7.08
C PRO A 390 -14.19 19.49 -7.79
N ASP A 391 -14.52 18.36 -7.21
CA ASP A 391 -14.39 17.08 -7.89
C ASP A 391 -15.23 17.15 -9.17
N GLY A 392 -14.58 17.24 -10.33
CA GLY A 392 -15.21 17.23 -11.65
C GLY A 392 -15.92 15.90 -12.00
N GLY A 393 -16.42 15.20 -10.99
CA GLY A 393 -16.99 13.86 -11.08
C GLY A 393 -18.51 13.82 -11.24
N ARG A 394 -19.12 14.84 -11.85
CA ARG A 394 -20.55 14.76 -12.19
C ARG A 394 -20.86 14.40 -13.65
N GLU A 395 -19.83 14.30 -14.51
CA GLU A 395 -20.05 13.93 -15.92
C GLU A 395 -19.62 12.49 -16.28
N GLU A 396 -18.91 11.76 -15.40
CA GLU A 396 -18.47 10.39 -15.71
C GLU A 396 -19.47 9.28 -15.33
N ASP A 397 -20.59 9.60 -14.66
CA ASP A 397 -21.65 8.61 -14.34
C ASP A 397 -22.76 8.51 -15.42
N ARG A 398 -22.59 9.15 -16.59
CA ARG A 398 -23.38 8.76 -17.76
C ARG A 398 -22.70 7.59 -18.44
N PRO A 399 -23.33 6.43 -18.53
CA PRO A 399 -22.80 5.33 -19.34
C PRO A 399 -22.62 5.82 -20.77
N GLU A 400 -21.39 5.68 -21.33
CA GLU A 400 -21.02 6.07 -22.70
C GLU A 400 -21.83 5.37 -23.81
N GLY A 401 -22.94 4.73 -23.49
CA GLY A 401 -23.87 4.10 -24.42
C GLY A 401 -25.17 4.88 -24.68
N ALA A 402 -25.37 6.07 -24.08
CA ALA A 402 -26.63 6.81 -24.20
C ALA A 402 -26.62 7.95 -25.22
N SER A 403 -25.54 8.14 -26.00
CA SER A 403 -25.45 9.21 -27.01
C SER A 403 -25.77 8.75 -28.44
N GLY A 404 -26.70 7.85 -28.59
CA GLY A 404 -27.08 7.33 -29.90
C GLY A 404 -28.50 6.78 -30.01
N ALA A 405 -29.38 7.13 -29.07
CA ALA A 405 -30.79 6.79 -29.18
C ALA A 405 -31.56 8.07 -29.52
N ASP A 406 -32.18 8.03 -30.68
CA ASP A 406 -32.95 9.03 -31.34
C ASP A 406 -33.97 9.72 -30.40
N GLU A 407 -34.13 11.04 -30.59
CA GLU A 407 -35.08 11.94 -29.89
C GLU A 407 -36.58 11.66 -30.19
N ASP A 408 -36.95 10.45 -30.65
CA ASP A 408 -38.31 10.14 -31.08
C ASP A 408 -38.96 8.97 -30.33
N SER A 409 -38.78 8.84 -29.02
CA SER A 409 -39.60 7.93 -28.20
C SER A 409 -40.02 8.58 -26.87
N GLU A 410 -41.08 9.43 -26.95
CA GLU A 410 -41.72 10.05 -25.81
C GLU A 410 -42.56 9.09 -24.91
N ASP A 411 -42.44 7.77 -25.03
CA ASP A 411 -43.40 6.84 -24.40
C ASP A 411 -42.79 5.76 -23.48
N ASP A 412 -41.58 5.92 -22.98
CA ASP A 412 -41.08 5.02 -21.90
C ASP A 412 -40.62 5.78 -20.65
N VAL A 413 -41.52 6.54 -20.07
CA VAL A 413 -41.39 6.98 -18.67
C VAL A 413 -41.73 5.78 -17.81
N VAL A 414 -40.68 5.03 -17.39
CA VAL A 414 -40.78 3.99 -16.36
C VAL A 414 -41.31 4.67 -15.10
N ALA A 415 -42.49 4.28 -14.64
CA ALA A 415 -43.10 4.81 -13.43
C ALA A 415 -42.14 4.59 -12.22
N PRO A 416 -42.01 5.57 -11.30
CA PRO A 416 -41.07 5.50 -10.19
C PRO A 416 -41.34 4.42 -9.13
N ASP A 417 -42.34 3.59 -9.32
CA ASP A 417 -42.80 2.59 -8.35
C ASP A 417 -42.58 1.11 -8.79
N GLU A 418 -41.83 0.86 -9.88
CA GLU A 418 -41.44 -0.55 -10.16
C GLU A 418 -40.33 -0.96 -9.19
N GLU A 419 -40.71 -1.70 -8.13
CA GLU A 419 -39.76 -2.40 -7.28
C GLU A 419 -38.80 -3.23 -8.14
N PHE A 420 -37.49 -2.99 -8.00
CA PHE A 420 -36.47 -3.79 -8.65
C PHE A 420 -36.57 -5.23 -8.15
N ASP A 421 -37.13 -6.11 -8.96
CA ASP A 421 -37.18 -7.55 -8.67
C ASP A 421 -35.85 -8.19 -9.15
N ALA A 422 -34.93 -8.39 -8.20
CA ALA A 422 -33.65 -9.04 -8.45
C ALA A 422 -33.77 -10.45 -9.02
N PHE A 423 -34.96 -11.06 -9.00
CA PHE A 423 -35.24 -12.41 -9.46
C PHE A 423 -36.18 -12.46 -10.69
N ALA A 424 -36.30 -11.35 -11.39
CA ALA A 424 -37.18 -11.24 -12.58
C ALA A 424 -36.89 -12.30 -13.67
N ASP A 425 -35.66 -12.79 -13.75
CA ASP A 425 -35.22 -13.81 -14.74
C ASP A 425 -35.40 -15.25 -14.25
N GLY A 426 -35.94 -15.45 -13.06
CA GLY A 426 -36.16 -16.77 -12.46
C GLY A 426 -34.91 -17.32 -11.78
N PHE A 427 -35.10 -18.00 -10.68
CA PHE A 427 -34.02 -18.67 -9.94
C PHE A 427 -33.70 -20.02 -10.51
N PRO A 428 -32.47 -20.41 -10.81
CA PRO A 428 -32.14 -21.73 -11.36
C PRO A 428 -32.25 -22.85 -10.35
N VAL A 429 -32.79 -22.60 -9.15
CA VAL A 429 -32.97 -23.62 -8.11
C VAL A 429 -34.30 -24.37 -8.35
N PRO A 430 -34.29 -25.69 -8.54
CA PRO A 430 -35.54 -26.46 -8.69
C PRO A 430 -36.37 -26.32 -7.40
N PRO A 431 -37.68 -26.07 -7.53
CA PRO A 431 -38.56 -25.97 -6.37
C PRO A 431 -38.61 -27.28 -5.62
N PRO A 432 -38.78 -27.27 -4.29
CA PRO A 432 -38.99 -28.49 -3.52
C PRO A 432 -40.20 -29.29 -4.03
N PRO A 433 -40.17 -30.59 -3.90
CA PRO A 433 -41.25 -31.45 -4.39
C PRO A 433 -42.63 -31.00 -3.83
N GLY A 434 -43.57 -30.67 -4.72
CA GLY A 434 -44.93 -30.26 -4.35
C GLY A 434 -45.17 -28.73 -4.35
N GLN A 435 -44.15 -27.87 -4.53
CA GLN A 435 -44.31 -26.45 -4.59
C GLN A 435 -44.25 -25.94 -6.05
N ARG A 436 -45.28 -25.25 -6.50
CA ARG A 436 -45.31 -24.57 -7.79
C ARG A 436 -44.85 -23.10 -7.56
N LEU A 437 -43.77 -22.70 -8.19
CA LEU A 437 -43.36 -21.34 -8.17
C LEU A 437 -44.38 -20.46 -8.93
N PRO A 438 -44.68 -19.24 -8.47
CA PRO A 438 -45.47 -18.30 -9.24
C PRO A 438 -44.74 -17.99 -10.57
N PRO A 439 -45.46 -17.73 -11.67
CA PRO A 439 -44.86 -17.42 -12.96
C PRO A 439 -43.99 -16.17 -12.82
N SER A 440 -42.81 -16.17 -13.43
CA SER A 440 -41.87 -15.03 -13.40
C SER A 440 -42.53 -13.78 -13.97
N PRO A 441 -42.11 -12.60 -13.57
CA PRO A 441 -42.61 -11.34 -14.12
C PRO A 441 -42.55 -11.28 -15.65
N ARG A 442 -41.52 -11.85 -16.28
CA ARG A 442 -41.43 -11.98 -17.75
C ARG A 442 -42.49 -12.85 -18.33
N THR A 443 -42.75 -14.00 -17.76
CA THR A 443 -43.84 -14.90 -18.22
C THR A 443 -45.19 -14.29 -17.99
N ARG A 444 -45.43 -13.49 -16.94
CA ARG A 444 -46.64 -12.71 -16.73
C ARG A 444 -46.81 -11.65 -17.78
N ARG A 445 -45.76 -10.84 -18.09
CA ARG A 445 -45.79 -9.82 -19.15
C ARG A 445 -46.03 -10.43 -20.53
N ALA A 446 -45.39 -11.55 -20.85
CA ALA A 446 -45.62 -12.27 -22.10
C ALA A 446 -47.07 -12.79 -22.19
N ALA A 447 -47.64 -13.33 -21.10
CA ALA A 447 -49.02 -13.77 -21.07
C ALA A 447 -50.02 -12.61 -21.19
N VAL A 448 -49.77 -11.46 -20.58
CA VAL A 448 -50.59 -10.27 -20.69
C VAL A 448 -50.48 -9.66 -22.11
N ALA A 449 -49.30 -9.59 -22.71
CA ALA A 449 -49.09 -9.16 -24.08
C ALA A 449 -49.80 -10.04 -25.11
N THR A 450 -49.77 -11.38 -24.90
CA THR A 450 -50.47 -12.34 -25.75
C THR A 450 -51.99 -12.25 -25.59
N ALA A 451 -52.49 -11.98 -24.37
CA ALA A 451 -53.91 -11.73 -24.13
C ALA A 451 -54.40 -10.41 -24.74
N ALA A 452 -53.62 -9.35 -24.68
CA ALA A 452 -53.88 -8.05 -25.31
C ALA A 452 -53.86 -8.16 -26.85
N ALA A 453 -52.92 -8.86 -27.42
CA ALA A 453 -52.87 -9.14 -28.87
C ALA A 453 -54.04 -10.02 -29.37
N GLY A 454 -54.52 -10.96 -28.54
CA GLY A 454 -55.69 -11.76 -28.85
C GLY A 454 -57.02 -10.99 -28.76
N ALA A 455 -57.07 -9.95 -27.94
CA ALA A 455 -58.26 -9.09 -27.81
C ALA A 455 -58.41 -8.10 -29.00
N THR A 456 -57.34 -7.83 -29.73
CA THR A 456 -57.37 -6.88 -30.89
C THR A 456 -57.71 -7.57 -32.21
N THR A 457 -57.87 -8.90 -32.26
CA THR A 457 -58.15 -9.67 -33.44
C THR A 457 -59.54 -10.30 -33.46
N ALA A 458 -60.46 -9.88 -32.60
CA ALA A 458 -61.88 -10.27 -32.73
C ALA A 458 -62.53 -9.47 -33.89
N PRO A 459 -63.05 -10.15 -34.96
CA PRO A 459 -63.67 -9.46 -36.05
C PRO A 459 -64.99 -8.86 -35.59
N SER A 460 -65.16 -7.57 -35.85
CA SER A 460 -66.42 -6.82 -35.82
C SER A 460 -67.40 -7.53 -36.83
N SER A 461 -68.28 -8.38 -36.35
CA SER A 461 -69.42 -8.85 -37.15
C SER A 461 -70.46 -7.76 -37.22
N ALA A 462 -70.61 -7.25 -38.42
CA ALA A 462 -71.61 -6.27 -38.83
C ALA A 462 -73.02 -6.70 -38.46
N THR A 463 -73.76 -5.80 -37.91
CA THR A 463 -75.21 -5.72 -37.93
C THR A 463 -75.68 -5.53 -39.36
N SER A 464 -76.48 -6.45 -39.86
CA SER A 464 -77.38 -6.19 -41.02
C SER A 464 -78.82 -6.38 -40.54
N ASP A 465 -79.57 -5.34 -40.71
CA ASP A 465 -80.99 -5.26 -40.63
C ASP A 465 -81.66 -6.36 -41.42
N GLN A 466 -82.72 -6.90 -40.91
CA GLN A 466 -83.91 -7.25 -41.73
C GLN A 466 -85.15 -7.18 -40.88
N GLU A 467 -85.96 -6.19 -41.33
CA GLU A 467 -87.36 -6.12 -41.10
C GLU A 467 -88.12 -7.36 -41.64
N GLY A 468 -89.23 -7.61 -40.99
CA GLY A 468 -90.39 -7.90 -41.76
C GLY A 468 -91.10 -9.25 -41.55
N THR A 469 -92.26 -9.06 -40.99
CA THR A 469 -93.55 -9.57 -41.36
C THR A 469 -93.92 -11.06 -41.01
N ASP A 470 -95.03 -11.06 -40.25
CA ASP A 470 -96.27 -11.83 -40.34
C ASP A 470 -96.21 -13.35 -40.50
N ASP A 471 -96.63 -14.05 -39.52
CA ASP A 471 -97.96 -14.72 -39.29
C ASP A 471 -97.97 -15.50 -37.96
#